data_5be45c6b948a55b60888f1f8f4606015
#
_entry.id   5be45c6b948a55b60888f1f8f4606015
#
_cell.length_a   1.000
_cell.length_b   1.000
_cell.length_c   1.000
_cell.angle_alpha   90.00
_cell.angle_beta   90.00
_cell.angle_gamma   90.00
#
_symmetry.space_group_name_H-M   'P 1'
#
loop_
_entity.id
_entity.type
_entity.pdbx_description
1 polymer ?
#
loop_
_entity_poly.entity_id
_entity_poly.type
_entity_poly.pdbx_seq_one_letter_code
_entity_poly.pdbx_strand_id
1 'polypeptide(L)'
;DKVRVDPVLKFFVVAITGYGMATFEGPMLSLKNVNAIAHYTDWIIAHVHVGALAWNGFLAFGMIYWLVPRMSKTTLYSLKLANFHFWIGTLGIILYTIPMYVAGFLQASMWKQFNPDGTLTYGNFLETVTQIMPMYWMRAIGGTMYLVGMFVLVYNIIQTVRAGETVEDELAEAPALVRISSGRVKGEKFHPWLERKPIQLTILATIAILIGGVIQIVPTIMVKSNIPTITSVKPYSPLELEGRDLYIREGCVGCH
;
A
#
# COMPACT_ATOMS: atom_id res chain seq x y z
N ASP A 1 -8.24 4.81 26.80
CA ASP A 1 -6.97 4.66 27.50
C ASP A 1 -6.20 3.36 27.22
N LYS A 2 -6.86 2.26 26.80
CA LYS A 2 -6.17 1.00 26.46
C LYS A 2 -5.13 1.17 25.35
N VAL A 3 -5.43 1.94 24.31
CA VAL A 3 -4.49 2.21 23.18
C VAL A 3 -3.18 2.87 23.64
N ARG A 4 -3.22 3.67 24.70
CA ARG A 4 -2.01 4.32 25.24
C ARG A 4 -1.04 3.34 25.91
N VAL A 5 -1.56 2.28 26.46
CA VAL A 5 -0.80 1.32 27.28
C VAL A 5 -0.43 0.07 26.49
N ASP A 6 -1.33 -0.45 25.66
CA ASP A 6 -1.14 -1.68 24.90
C ASP A 6 -0.42 -1.42 23.56
N PRO A 7 0.81 -1.88 23.38
CA PRO A 7 1.54 -1.69 22.13
C PRO A 7 0.88 -2.41 20.94
N VAL A 8 0.20 -3.52 21.14
CA VAL A 8 -0.49 -4.25 20.07
C VAL A 8 -1.59 -3.41 19.45
N LEU A 9 -2.40 -2.74 20.29
CA LEU A 9 -3.45 -1.83 19.81
C LEU A 9 -2.87 -0.64 19.06
N LYS A 10 -1.68 -0.15 19.45
CA LYS A 10 -0.99 0.93 18.72
C LYS A 10 -0.63 0.52 17.30
N PHE A 11 -0.14 -0.72 17.10
CA PHE A 11 0.13 -1.25 15.76
C PHE A 11 -1.14 -1.26 14.90
N PHE A 12 -2.26 -1.69 15.43
CA PHE A 12 -3.53 -1.70 14.69
C PHE A 12 -4.04 -0.30 14.36
N VAL A 13 -3.84 0.69 15.23
CA VAL A 13 -4.22 2.08 14.94
C VAL A 13 -3.41 2.63 13.76
N VAL A 14 -2.10 2.42 13.75
CA VAL A 14 -1.25 2.83 12.60
C VAL A 14 -1.64 2.07 11.35
N ALA A 15 -1.89 0.76 11.45
CA ALA A 15 -2.34 -0.05 10.32
C ALA A 15 -3.64 0.46 9.70
N ILE A 16 -4.66 0.75 10.51
CA ILE A 16 -5.94 1.30 10.02
C ILE A 16 -5.75 2.68 9.40
N THR A 17 -4.89 3.52 9.98
CA THR A 17 -4.56 4.83 9.42
C THR A 17 -3.87 4.68 8.06
N GLY A 18 -2.87 3.80 7.95
CA GLY A 18 -2.20 3.50 6.70
C GLY A 18 -3.14 2.92 5.64
N TYR A 19 -4.07 2.05 6.06
CA TYR A 19 -5.15 1.53 5.20
C TYR A 19 -6.00 2.66 4.63
N GLY A 20 -6.50 3.54 5.49
CA GLY A 20 -7.33 4.68 5.08
C GLY A 20 -6.61 5.60 4.11
N MET A 21 -5.34 5.91 4.37
CA MET A 21 -4.51 6.73 3.49
C MET A 21 -4.30 6.06 2.12
N ALA A 22 -3.84 4.81 2.10
CA ALA A 22 -3.57 4.09 0.86
C ALA A 22 -4.84 3.89 0.03
N THR A 23 -5.97 3.56 0.67
CA THR A 23 -7.25 3.32 -0.01
C THR A 23 -7.87 4.59 -0.56
N PHE A 24 -7.67 5.73 0.10
CA PHE A 24 -8.08 7.03 -0.43
C PHE A 24 -7.19 7.48 -1.59
N GLU A 25 -5.88 7.32 -1.43
CA GLU A 25 -4.90 7.79 -2.40
C GLU A 25 -4.94 6.99 -3.71
N GLY A 26 -5.20 5.66 -3.66
CA GLY A 26 -5.31 4.82 -4.85
C GLY A 26 -6.31 5.36 -5.88
N PRO A 27 -7.60 5.52 -5.54
CA PRO A 27 -8.58 6.15 -6.43
C PRO A 27 -8.22 7.59 -6.84
N MET A 28 -7.63 8.38 -5.95
CA MET A 28 -7.16 9.72 -6.27
C MET A 28 -6.08 9.70 -7.36
N LEU A 29 -5.12 8.77 -7.27
CA LEU A 29 -4.06 8.58 -8.27
C LEU A 29 -4.61 8.07 -9.63
N SER A 30 -5.81 7.51 -9.67
CA SER A 30 -6.46 7.11 -10.93
C SER A 30 -7.05 8.30 -11.70
N LEU A 31 -7.24 9.44 -11.07
CA LEU A 31 -7.72 10.65 -11.73
C LEU A 31 -6.68 11.15 -12.72
N LYS A 32 -7.10 11.41 -13.97
CA LYS A 32 -6.21 11.80 -15.07
C LYS A 32 -5.23 12.92 -14.70
N ASN A 33 -5.71 13.97 -14.06
CA ASN A 33 -4.88 15.13 -13.70
C ASN A 33 -3.88 14.82 -12.60
N VAL A 34 -4.28 14.01 -11.61
CA VAL A 34 -3.41 13.58 -10.53
C VAL A 34 -2.38 12.57 -11.03
N ASN A 35 -2.82 11.60 -11.83
CA ASN A 35 -1.95 10.60 -12.44
C ASN A 35 -0.88 11.26 -13.31
N ALA A 36 -1.26 12.28 -14.10
CA ALA A 36 -0.32 13.04 -14.91
C ALA A 36 0.80 13.72 -14.11
N ILE A 37 0.61 13.96 -12.82
CA ILE A 37 1.63 14.53 -11.92
C ILE A 37 2.41 13.44 -11.20
N ALA A 38 1.69 12.40 -10.73
CA ALA A 38 2.25 11.38 -9.85
C ALA A 38 2.96 10.24 -10.59
N HIS A 39 2.52 9.91 -11.79
CA HIS A 39 3.01 8.75 -12.53
C HIS A 39 4.52 8.87 -12.81
N TYR A 40 5.24 7.79 -12.59
CA TYR A 40 6.71 7.68 -12.69
C TYR A 40 7.50 8.50 -11.67
N THR A 41 6.85 9.10 -10.68
CA THR A 41 7.53 9.84 -9.61
C THR A 41 7.63 9.02 -8.32
N ASP A 42 8.44 9.48 -7.38
CA ASP A 42 8.54 8.89 -6.04
C ASP A 42 7.26 9.02 -5.21
N TRP A 43 6.27 9.77 -5.67
CA TRP A 43 4.93 9.75 -5.08
C TRP A 43 4.33 8.33 -5.09
N ILE A 44 4.45 7.62 -6.22
CA ILE A 44 3.96 6.23 -6.31
C ILE A 44 4.71 5.34 -5.33
N ILE A 45 6.02 5.54 -5.15
CA ILE A 45 6.81 4.80 -4.16
C ILE A 45 6.31 5.06 -2.73
N ALA A 46 6.00 6.32 -2.39
CA ALA A 46 5.42 6.67 -1.10
C ALA A 46 4.07 5.97 -0.87
N HIS A 47 3.16 6.05 -1.85
CA HIS A 47 1.85 5.41 -1.80
C HIS A 47 1.94 3.90 -1.56
N VAL A 48 2.76 3.20 -2.33
CA VAL A 48 2.94 1.75 -2.19
C VAL A 48 3.49 1.38 -0.81
N HIS A 49 4.42 2.17 -0.26
CA HIS A 49 4.99 1.88 1.06
C HIS A 49 4.06 2.24 2.21
N VAL A 50 3.17 3.21 2.06
CA VAL A 50 2.06 3.41 3.00
C VAL A 50 1.18 2.16 3.03
N GLY A 51 0.82 1.60 1.90
CA GLY A 51 0.04 0.36 1.80
C GLY A 51 0.80 -0.87 2.30
N ALA A 52 2.02 -1.08 1.84
CA ALA A 52 2.78 -2.28 2.17
C ALA A 52 3.32 -2.29 3.61
N LEU A 53 3.89 -1.17 4.08
CA LEU A 53 4.57 -1.12 5.37
C LEU A 53 3.72 -0.52 6.49
N ALA A 54 3.07 0.64 6.26
CA ALA A 54 2.25 1.24 7.29
C ALA A 54 0.94 0.46 7.50
N TRP A 55 0.28 -0.01 6.44
CA TRP A 55 -0.92 -0.82 6.57
C TRP A 55 -0.59 -2.30 6.83
N ASN A 56 -0.15 -3.03 5.80
CA ASN A 56 0.02 -4.49 5.91
C ASN A 56 1.11 -4.88 6.90
N GLY A 57 2.25 -4.18 6.92
CA GLY A 57 3.35 -4.46 7.84
C GLY A 57 2.94 -4.29 9.30
N PHE A 58 2.34 -3.15 9.65
CA PHE A 58 1.88 -2.91 11.03
C PHE A 58 0.73 -3.83 11.44
N LEU A 59 -0.18 -4.16 10.51
CA LEU A 59 -1.23 -5.15 10.77
C LEU A 59 -0.62 -6.52 11.11
N ALA A 60 0.33 -6.99 10.29
CA ALA A 60 1.02 -8.25 10.50
C ALA A 60 1.80 -8.26 11.83
N PHE A 61 2.51 -7.19 12.16
CA PHE A 61 3.24 -7.09 13.42
C PHE A 61 2.30 -7.13 14.63
N GLY A 62 1.19 -6.39 14.58
CA GLY A 62 0.16 -6.42 15.62
C GLY A 62 -0.45 -7.82 15.78
N MET A 63 -0.75 -8.48 14.66
CA MET A 63 -1.27 -9.86 14.66
C MET A 63 -0.27 -10.85 15.25
N ILE A 64 1.01 -10.78 14.90
CA ILE A 64 2.06 -11.65 15.45
C ILE A 64 2.18 -11.46 16.97
N TYR A 65 2.25 -10.23 17.46
CA TYR A 65 2.29 -9.93 18.88
C TYR A 65 1.04 -10.38 19.64
N TRP A 66 -0.09 -10.40 18.99
CA TRP A 66 -1.35 -10.86 19.58
C TRP A 66 -1.48 -12.38 19.57
N LEU A 67 -1.12 -13.02 18.46
CA LEU A 67 -1.38 -14.43 18.22
C LEU A 67 -0.33 -15.35 18.88
N VAL A 68 0.97 -15.06 18.69
CA VAL A 68 2.05 -15.96 19.12
C VAL A 68 2.03 -16.26 20.62
N PRO A 69 1.86 -15.29 21.54
CA PRO A 69 1.77 -15.62 22.96
C PRO A 69 0.60 -16.55 23.28
N ARG A 70 -0.52 -16.42 22.58
CA ARG A 70 -1.71 -17.28 22.76
C ARG A 70 -1.47 -18.70 22.29
N MET A 71 -0.84 -18.85 21.12
CA MET A 71 -0.47 -20.16 20.59
C MET A 71 0.54 -20.88 21.48
N SER A 72 1.45 -20.15 22.11
CA SER A 72 2.46 -20.69 23.02
C SER A 72 2.00 -20.74 24.49
N LYS A 73 0.72 -20.55 24.78
CA LYS A 73 0.14 -20.54 26.15
C LYS A 73 0.96 -19.69 27.15
N THR A 74 1.48 -18.54 26.69
CA THR A 74 2.33 -17.66 27.49
C THR A 74 1.97 -16.20 27.31
N THR A 75 2.65 -15.32 28.02
CA THR A 75 2.59 -13.87 27.83
C THR A 75 3.74 -13.41 26.96
N LEU A 76 3.60 -12.27 26.32
CA LEU A 76 4.66 -11.67 25.51
C LEU A 76 5.91 -11.45 26.41
N TYR A 77 7.07 -11.88 25.94
CA TYR A 77 8.34 -11.78 26.68
C TYR A 77 8.62 -10.35 27.15
N SER A 78 8.43 -9.34 26.31
CA SER A 78 8.66 -7.96 26.70
C SER A 78 7.73 -6.95 25.99
N LEU A 79 6.83 -6.35 26.77
CA LEU A 79 6.01 -5.22 26.31
C LEU A 79 6.85 -3.97 26.02
N LYS A 80 7.99 -3.80 26.69
CA LYS A 80 8.90 -2.68 26.43
C LYS A 80 9.53 -2.78 25.05
N LEU A 81 9.97 -3.97 24.65
CA LEU A 81 10.50 -4.21 23.30
C LEU A 81 9.42 -4.03 22.23
N ALA A 82 8.20 -4.50 22.48
CA ALA A 82 7.08 -4.27 21.55
C ALA A 82 6.76 -2.77 21.40
N ASN A 83 6.79 -2.03 22.50
CA ASN A 83 6.58 -0.58 22.43
C ASN A 83 7.76 0.15 21.77
N PHE A 84 8.99 -0.28 21.97
CA PHE A 84 10.16 0.25 21.26
C PHE A 84 10.04 -0.03 19.76
N HIS A 85 9.71 -1.27 19.35
CA HIS A 85 9.45 -1.62 17.95
C HIS A 85 8.36 -0.74 17.34
N PHE A 86 7.27 -0.53 18.06
CA PHE A 86 6.20 0.35 17.60
C PHE A 86 6.71 1.75 17.26
N TRP A 87 7.45 2.38 18.16
CA TRP A 87 7.91 3.75 17.96
C TRP A 87 8.99 3.86 16.88
N ILE A 88 9.98 2.98 16.88
CA ILE A 88 11.03 3.01 15.86
C ILE A 88 10.47 2.68 14.48
N GLY A 89 9.52 1.74 14.38
CA GLY A 89 8.85 1.41 13.14
C GLY A 89 7.96 2.56 12.64
N THR A 90 7.20 3.21 13.53
CA THR A 90 6.34 4.35 13.17
C THR A 90 7.16 5.53 12.70
N LEU A 91 8.20 5.91 13.43
CA LEU A 91 9.11 6.98 13.02
C LEU A 91 9.84 6.61 11.73
N GLY A 92 10.23 5.34 11.59
CA GLY A 92 10.88 4.83 10.38
C GLY A 92 10.01 4.97 9.15
N ILE A 93 8.73 4.56 9.20
CA ILE A 93 7.84 4.68 8.04
C ILE A 93 7.47 6.12 7.72
N ILE A 94 7.33 6.99 8.72
CA ILE A 94 7.12 8.43 8.51
C ILE A 94 8.32 9.05 7.80
N LEU A 95 9.54 8.75 8.29
CA LEU A 95 10.79 9.25 7.72
C LEU A 95 11.10 8.63 6.35
N TYR A 96 10.45 7.52 6.01
CA TYR A 96 10.51 6.92 4.68
C TYR A 96 9.53 7.61 3.72
N THR A 97 8.25 7.68 4.07
CA THR A 97 7.17 8.05 3.15
C THR A 97 7.08 9.54 2.89
N ILE A 98 7.18 10.38 3.92
CA ILE A 98 7.10 11.84 3.74
C ILE A 98 8.16 12.37 2.77
N PRO A 99 9.45 12.00 2.90
CA PRO A 99 10.46 12.44 1.93
C PRO A 99 10.17 11.95 0.50
N MET A 100 9.58 10.75 0.34
CA MET A 100 9.22 10.25 -1.00
C MET A 100 8.07 11.04 -1.61
N TYR A 101 7.08 11.48 -0.83
CA TYR A 101 6.08 12.43 -1.31
C TYR A 101 6.72 13.74 -1.77
N VAL A 102 7.62 14.29 -0.97
CA VAL A 102 8.34 15.54 -1.33
C VAL A 102 9.17 15.33 -2.59
N ALA A 103 9.91 14.22 -2.71
CA ALA A 103 10.67 13.88 -3.91
C ALA A 103 9.76 13.76 -5.13
N GLY A 104 8.61 13.09 -5.00
CA GLY A 104 7.64 12.95 -6.09
C GLY A 104 7.08 14.28 -6.58
N PHE A 105 6.76 15.20 -5.69
CA PHE A 105 6.32 16.55 -6.06
C PHE A 105 7.43 17.37 -6.73
N LEU A 106 8.67 17.26 -6.26
CA LEU A 106 9.82 17.90 -6.90
C LEU A 106 10.05 17.36 -8.30
N GLN A 107 10.06 16.04 -8.47
CA GLN A 107 10.16 15.39 -9.78
C GLN A 107 9.06 15.88 -10.73
N ALA A 108 7.80 15.83 -10.27
CA ALA A 108 6.66 16.28 -11.08
C ALA A 108 6.80 17.74 -11.52
N SER A 109 7.23 18.62 -10.62
CA SER A 109 7.40 20.05 -10.93
C SER A 109 8.54 20.30 -11.90
N MET A 110 9.67 19.60 -11.75
CA MET A 110 10.83 19.74 -12.64
C MET A 110 10.56 19.18 -14.03
N TRP A 111 9.90 18.01 -14.13
CA TRP A 111 9.65 17.36 -15.41
C TRP A 111 8.53 18.00 -16.24
N LYS A 112 7.80 18.94 -15.68
CA LYS A 112 6.73 19.68 -16.34
C LYS A 112 7.08 21.14 -16.65
N GLN A 113 8.31 21.55 -16.39
CA GLN A 113 8.76 22.90 -16.77
C GLN A 113 9.34 22.89 -18.18
N PHE A 114 8.75 23.75 -19.01
CA PHE A 114 9.17 23.93 -20.39
C PHE A 114 9.65 25.36 -20.61
N ASN A 115 10.68 25.50 -21.40
CA ASN A 115 11.16 26.76 -21.90
C ASN A 115 10.18 27.32 -22.97
N PRO A 116 10.24 28.63 -23.32
CA PRO A 116 9.38 29.21 -24.35
C PRO A 116 9.50 28.55 -25.72
N ASP A 117 10.62 27.91 -26.02
CA ASP A 117 10.89 27.15 -27.25
C ASP A 117 10.34 25.71 -27.23
N GLY A 118 9.68 25.29 -26.13
CA GLY A 118 9.09 23.96 -25.96
C GLY A 118 10.07 22.88 -25.49
N THR A 119 11.33 23.21 -25.21
CA THR A 119 12.29 22.29 -24.62
C THR A 119 12.08 22.16 -23.11
N LEU A 120 12.50 21.03 -22.51
CA LEU A 120 12.46 20.87 -21.06
C LEU A 120 13.46 21.81 -20.38
N THR A 121 13.03 22.52 -19.35
CA THR A 121 13.91 23.38 -18.53
C THR A 121 15.00 22.54 -17.82
N TYR A 122 14.60 21.34 -17.33
CA TYR A 122 15.50 20.37 -16.71
C TYR A 122 15.66 19.16 -17.64
N GLY A 123 16.40 19.35 -18.73
CA GLY A 123 16.60 18.30 -19.74
C GLY A 123 17.57 17.19 -19.30
N ASN A 124 18.40 17.46 -18.30
CA ASN A 124 19.32 16.48 -17.74
C ASN A 124 18.71 15.80 -16.50
N PHE A 125 18.50 14.49 -16.59
CA PHE A 125 17.92 13.69 -15.50
C PHE A 125 18.72 13.81 -14.19
N LEU A 126 20.05 13.95 -14.25
CA LEU A 126 20.90 14.10 -13.07
C LEU A 126 20.57 15.35 -12.24
N GLU A 127 20.06 16.41 -12.87
CA GLU A 127 19.65 17.61 -12.14
C GLU A 127 18.52 17.31 -11.17
N THR A 128 17.52 16.53 -11.59
CA THR A 128 16.45 16.07 -10.70
C THR A 128 16.96 15.15 -9.61
N VAL A 129 17.83 14.19 -9.94
CA VAL A 129 18.41 13.25 -8.97
C VAL A 129 19.18 13.97 -7.88
N THR A 130 19.99 14.97 -8.24
CA THR A 130 20.76 15.74 -7.25
C THR A 130 19.85 16.53 -6.30
N GLN A 131 18.73 17.05 -6.77
CA GLN A 131 17.77 17.78 -5.95
C GLN A 131 17.06 16.89 -4.95
N ILE A 132 16.76 15.65 -5.28
CA ILE A 132 16.04 14.72 -4.40
C ILE A 132 16.97 13.85 -3.52
N MET A 133 18.28 13.96 -3.66
CA MET A 133 19.25 13.20 -2.87
C MET A 133 19.03 13.28 -1.35
N PRO A 134 18.75 14.46 -0.74
CA PRO A 134 18.46 14.53 0.70
C PRO A 134 17.27 13.66 1.11
N MET A 135 16.22 13.56 0.28
CA MET A 135 15.05 12.73 0.52
C MET A 135 15.40 11.25 0.49
N TYR A 136 16.33 10.85 -0.37
CA TYR A 136 16.82 9.47 -0.43
C TYR A 136 17.63 9.08 0.80
N TRP A 137 18.42 9.99 1.36
CA TRP A 137 19.08 9.75 2.65
C TRP A 137 18.08 9.57 3.79
N MET A 138 17.06 10.42 3.86
CA MET A 138 15.99 10.28 4.86
C MET A 138 15.23 8.96 4.68
N ARG A 139 14.92 8.57 3.45
CA ARG A 139 14.36 7.25 3.11
C ARG A 139 15.24 6.11 3.60
N ALA A 140 16.54 6.16 3.37
CA ALA A 140 17.49 5.12 3.80
C ALA A 140 17.52 4.99 5.32
N ILE A 141 17.55 6.11 6.06
CA ILE A 141 17.49 6.13 7.52
C ILE A 141 16.15 5.55 8.01
N GLY A 142 15.04 6.02 7.45
CA GLY A 142 13.70 5.54 7.81
C GLY A 142 13.52 4.04 7.56
N GLY A 143 13.97 3.55 6.43
CA GLY A 143 13.94 2.11 6.08
C GLY A 143 14.80 1.28 7.03
N THR A 144 15.99 1.78 7.40
CA THR A 144 16.87 1.12 8.38
C THR A 144 16.22 1.05 9.76
N MET A 145 15.56 2.14 10.22
CA MET A 145 14.82 2.14 11.49
C MET A 145 13.69 1.11 11.48
N TYR A 146 12.95 1.01 10.39
CA TYR A 146 11.89 0.00 10.23
C TYR A 146 12.44 -1.42 10.29
N LEU A 147 13.55 -1.67 9.60
CA LEU A 147 14.25 -2.96 9.62
C LEU A 147 14.76 -3.33 11.02
N VAL A 148 15.35 -2.39 11.76
CA VAL A 148 15.77 -2.60 13.16
C VAL A 148 14.55 -2.98 14.03
N GLY A 149 13.42 -2.30 13.83
CA GLY A 149 12.16 -2.65 14.49
C GLY A 149 11.74 -4.10 14.23
N MET A 150 11.89 -4.57 12.99
CA MET A 150 11.59 -5.97 12.63
C MET A 150 12.51 -6.96 13.36
N PHE A 151 13.81 -6.68 13.48
CA PHE A 151 14.71 -7.54 14.26
C PHE A 151 14.32 -7.57 15.75
N VAL A 152 13.87 -6.46 16.32
CA VAL A 152 13.35 -6.42 17.70
C VAL A 152 12.08 -7.28 17.83
N LEU A 153 11.18 -7.26 16.84
CA LEU A 153 10.03 -8.17 16.80
C LEU A 153 10.51 -9.63 16.84
N VAL A 154 11.38 -10.00 15.90
CA VAL A 154 11.88 -11.39 15.79
C VAL A 154 12.48 -11.87 17.11
N TYR A 155 13.34 -11.05 17.72
CA TYR A 155 13.93 -11.38 19.02
C TYR A 155 12.86 -11.58 20.10
N ASN A 156 11.91 -10.64 20.22
CA ASN A 156 10.86 -10.68 21.24
C ASN A 156 9.96 -11.93 21.07
N ILE A 157 9.64 -12.29 19.83
CA ILE A 157 8.83 -13.46 19.49
C ILE A 157 9.58 -14.75 19.77
N ILE A 158 10.87 -14.87 19.42
CA ILE A 158 11.68 -16.06 19.74
C ILE A 158 11.72 -16.29 21.25
N GLN A 159 11.93 -15.24 22.04
CA GLN A 159 11.94 -15.37 23.49
C GLN A 159 10.56 -15.72 24.07
N THR A 160 9.49 -15.20 23.46
CA THR A 160 8.11 -15.54 23.83
C THR A 160 7.83 -17.03 23.60
N VAL A 161 8.17 -17.55 22.43
CA VAL A 161 7.98 -18.98 22.09
C VAL A 161 8.81 -19.88 23.01
N ARG A 162 10.06 -19.50 23.31
CA ARG A 162 10.94 -20.27 24.20
C ARG A 162 10.44 -20.33 25.65
N ALA A 163 9.68 -19.33 26.09
CA ALA A 163 9.11 -19.27 27.44
C ALA A 163 7.73 -19.95 27.51
N GLY A 164 7.18 -20.38 26.42
CA GLY A 164 5.87 -21.01 26.34
C GLY A 164 5.93 -22.51 26.17
N GLU A 165 4.77 -23.14 26.20
CA GLU A 165 4.57 -24.56 25.91
C GLU A 165 3.96 -24.72 24.52
N THR A 166 4.34 -25.81 23.82
CA THR A 166 3.69 -26.17 22.57
C THR A 166 2.26 -26.63 22.86
N VAL A 167 1.29 -26.02 22.23
CA VAL A 167 -0.11 -26.43 22.34
C VAL A 167 -0.31 -27.67 21.49
N GLU A 168 -0.73 -28.80 22.08
CA GLU A 168 -1.23 -29.94 21.31
C GLU A 168 -2.51 -29.52 20.58
N ASP A 169 -2.78 -30.16 19.44
CA ASP A 169 -4.00 -29.93 18.64
C ASP A 169 -5.24 -30.20 19.51
N GLU A 170 -5.86 -29.16 20.02
CA GLU A 170 -7.18 -29.24 20.62
C GLU A 170 -8.22 -29.16 19.50
N LEU A 171 -9.15 -30.11 19.49
CA LEU A 171 -10.28 -30.09 18.55
C LEU A 171 -11.06 -28.79 18.77
N ALA A 172 -11.11 -27.95 17.74
CA ALA A 172 -11.87 -26.71 17.79
C ALA A 172 -13.36 -27.03 17.82
N GLU A 173 -14.04 -26.76 18.92
CA GLU A 173 -15.48 -26.80 19.00
C GLU A 173 -16.07 -25.57 18.31
N ALA A 174 -16.63 -25.76 17.11
CA ALA A 174 -17.41 -24.72 16.45
C ALA A 174 -18.85 -24.74 16.96
N PRO A 175 -19.46 -23.60 17.25
CA PRO A 175 -20.90 -23.53 17.52
C PRO A 175 -21.68 -24.16 16.37
N ALA A 176 -22.77 -24.87 16.69
CA ALA A 176 -23.63 -25.46 15.68
C ALA A 176 -24.10 -24.36 14.68
N LEU A 177 -24.05 -24.66 13.39
CA LEU A 177 -24.52 -23.76 12.34
C LEU A 177 -26.00 -23.42 12.58
N VAL A 178 -26.27 -22.22 13.04
CA VAL A 178 -27.62 -21.68 13.13
C VAL A 178 -28.11 -21.38 11.70
N ARG A 179 -29.07 -22.13 11.21
CA ARG A 179 -29.74 -21.80 9.95
C ARG A 179 -30.52 -20.49 10.12
N ILE A 180 -29.90 -19.41 9.67
CA ILE A 180 -30.57 -18.10 9.65
C ILE A 180 -31.58 -18.13 8.50
N SER A 181 -32.81 -17.73 8.77
CA SER A 181 -33.89 -17.59 7.77
C SER A 181 -33.39 -16.82 6.54
N SER A 182 -33.83 -17.24 5.36
CA SER A 182 -33.50 -16.55 4.10
C SER A 182 -34.09 -15.14 4.00
N GLY A 183 -35.07 -14.83 4.85
CA GLY A 183 -35.66 -13.49 4.95
C GLY A 183 -34.84 -12.49 5.74
N ARG A 184 -35.20 -11.22 5.64
CA ARG A 184 -34.60 -10.14 6.43
C ARG A 184 -35.12 -10.20 7.86
N VAL A 185 -34.24 -10.22 8.85
CA VAL A 185 -34.58 -10.23 10.25
C VAL A 185 -35.11 -8.82 10.65
N LYS A 186 -36.14 -8.77 11.53
CA LYS A 186 -36.68 -7.48 11.99
C LYS A 186 -35.54 -6.64 12.62
N GLY A 187 -35.35 -5.43 12.11
CA GLY A 187 -34.30 -4.51 12.58
C GLY A 187 -32.95 -4.69 11.88
N GLU A 188 -32.78 -5.70 11.03
CA GLU A 188 -31.56 -5.90 10.28
C GLU A 188 -31.39 -4.83 9.20
N LYS A 189 -30.20 -4.21 9.12
CA LYS A 189 -29.86 -3.28 8.04
C LYS A 189 -29.71 -4.01 6.70
N PHE A 190 -29.84 -3.28 5.59
CA PHE A 190 -29.78 -3.84 4.24
C PHE A 190 -28.45 -4.53 3.96
N HIS A 191 -27.34 -3.90 4.33
CA HIS A 191 -25.99 -4.41 4.05
C HIS A 191 -25.68 -5.76 4.71
N PRO A 192 -25.86 -5.95 6.03
CA PRO A 192 -25.70 -7.26 6.67
C PRO A 192 -26.63 -8.34 6.11
N TRP A 193 -27.86 -7.97 5.72
CA TRP A 193 -28.77 -8.90 5.07
C TRP A 193 -28.25 -9.36 3.70
N LEU A 194 -27.68 -8.43 2.90
CA LEU A 194 -27.10 -8.73 1.58
C LEU A 194 -25.83 -9.57 1.69
N GLU A 195 -24.99 -9.32 2.70
CA GLU A 195 -23.76 -10.10 2.96
C GLU A 195 -24.05 -11.58 3.22
N ARG A 196 -25.20 -11.90 3.81
CA ARG A 196 -25.65 -13.28 4.01
C ARG A 196 -26.17 -13.95 2.74
N LYS A 197 -26.18 -13.25 1.61
CA LYS A 197 -26.65 -13.75 0.32
C LYS A 197 -25.54 -13.66 -0.72
N PRO A 198 -24.56 -14.58 -0.67
CA PRO A 198 -23.34 -14.47 -1.46
C PRO A 198 -23.62 -14.36 -2.96
N ILE A 199 -24.59 -15.11 -3.49
CA ILE A 199 -24.92 -15.07 -4.92
C ILE A 199 -25.44 -13.68 -5.32
N GLN A 200 -26.39 -13.11 -4.54
CA GLN A 200 -26.95 -11.78 -4.85
C GLN A 200 -25.91 -10.68 -4.66
N LEU A 201 -25.08 -10.78 -3.61
CA LEU A 201 -23.98 -9.85 -3.38
C LEU A 201 -23.00 -9.87 -4.57
N THR A 202 -22.61 -11.06 -5.02
CA THR A 202 -21.71 -11.22 -6.17
C THR A 202 -22.30 -10.66 -7.46
N ILE A 203 -23.58 -10.93 -7.75
CA ILE A 203 -24.26 -10.39 -8.94
C ILE A 203 -24.30 -8.87 -8.87
N LEU A 204 -24.71 -8.29 -7.75
CA LEU A 204 -24.78 -6.82 -7.61
C LEU A 204 -23.39 -6.16 -7.67
N ALA A 205 -22.38 -6.77 -7.08
CA ALA A 205 -21.00 -6.30 -7.17
C ALA A 205 -20.49 -6.36 -8.62
N THR A 206 -20.75 -7.47 -9.32
CA THR A 206 -20.39 -7.61 -10.74
C THR A 206 -21.08 -6.55 -11.61
N ILE A 207 -22.38 -6.31 -11.40
CA ILE A 207 -23.11 -5.25 -12.11
C ILE A 207 -22.49 -3.88 -11.84
N ALA A 208 -22.16 -3.56 -10.59
CA ALA A 208 -21.52 -2.29 -10.25
C ALA A 208 -20.15 -2.12 -10.92
N ILE A 209 -19.34 -3.19 -10.95
CA ILE A 209 -18.04 -3.20 -11.64
C ILE A 209 -18.22 -3.00 -13.16
N LEU A 210 -19.19 -3.70 -13.76
CA LEU A 210 -19.46 -3.56 -15.20
C LEU A 210 -19.95 -2.15 -15.56
N ILE A 211 -20.82 -1.55 -14.75
CA ILE A 211 -21.27 -0.17 -14.95
C ILE A 211 -20.07 0.78 -14.87
N GLY A 212 -19.22 0.67 -13.85
CA GLY A 212 -18.02 1.50 -13.73
C GLY A 212 -17.04 1.29 -14.89
N GLY A 213 -16.84 0.06 -15.33
CA GLY A 213 -16.02 -0.28 -16.49
C GLY A 213 -16.55 0.33 -17.79
N VAL A 214 -17.85 0.23 -18.04
CA VAL A 214 -18.49 0.83 -19.23
C VAL A 214 -18.35 2.35 -19.22
N ILE A 215 -18.61 3.02 -18.09
CA ILE A 215 -18.48 4.47 -17.95
C ILE A 215 -17.06 4.94 -18.32
N GLN A 216 -16.04 4.15 -18.02
CA GLN A 216 -14.66 4.51 -18.32
C GLN A 216 -14.22 4.06 -19.73
N ILE A 217 -14.56 2.84 -20.14
CA ILE A 217 -14.09 2.24 -21.39
C ILE A 217 -14.75 2.93 -22.61
N VAL A 218 -16.07 3.16 -22.56
CA VAL A 218 -16.80 3.73 -23.70
C VAL A 218 -16.27 5.10 -24.08
N PRO A 219 -16.09 6.09 -23.18
CA PRO A 219 -15.48 7.35 -23.55
C PRO A 219 -14.04 7.19 -24.06
N THR A 220 -13.26 6.29 -23.49
CA THR A 220 -11.87 6.05 -23.90
C THR A 220 -11.80 5.57 -25.37
N ILE A 221 -12.73 4.73 -25.79
CA ILE A 221 -12.80 4.22 -27.17
C ILE A 221 -13.40 5.24 -28.12
N MET A 222 -14.44 5.97 -27.70
CA MET A 222 -15.20 6.87 -28.58
C MET A 222 -14.58 8.24 -28.77
N VAL A 223 -13.85 8.74 -27.75
CA VAL A 223 -13.27 10.09 -27.79
C VAL A 223 -11.90 10.06 -28.47
N LYS A 224 -11.84 10.36 -29.75
CA LYS A 224 -10.59 10.38 -30.54
C LYS A 224 -9.50 11.29 -29.97
N SER A 225 -9.87 12.38 -29.27
CA SER A 225 -8.93 13.29 -28.62
C SER A 225 -8.21 12.68 -27.40
N ASN A 226 -8.66 11.54 -26.87
CA ASN A 226 -7.97 10.82 -25.80
C ASN A 226 -6.68 10.12 -26.27
N ILE A 227 -6.53 9.93 -27.58
CA ILE A 227 -5.33 9.37 -28.21
C ILE A 227 -4.71 10.45 -29.07
N PRO A 228 -3.86 11.33 -28.50
CA PRO A 228 -3.21 12.34 -29.29
C PRO A 228 -2.28 11.68 -30.32
N THR A 229 -2.48 11.99 -31.59
CA THR A 229 -1.55 11.58 -32.65
C THR A 229 -0.46 12.63 -32.76
N ILE A 230 0.79 12.24 -32.57
CA ILE A 230 1.95 13.12 -32.72
C ILE A 230 2.60 12.76 -34.03
N THR A 231 2.66 13.69 -34.95
CA THR A 231 3.25 13.52 -36.31
C THR A 231 4.76 13.27 -36.27
N SER A 232 5.42 13.62 -35.16
CA SER A 232 6.86 13.39 -34.90
C SER A 232 7.19 11.98 -34.45
N VAL A 233 6.21 11.16 -34.06
CA VAL A 233 6.46 9.76 -33.66
C VAL A 233 6.84 8.95 -34.89
N LYS A 234 8.08 8.44 -34.86
CA LYS A 234 8.60 7.52 -35.89
C LYS A 234 8.54 6.09 -35.34
N PRO A 235 8.45 5.08 -36.21
CA PRO A 235 8.66 3.69 -35.80
C PRO A 235 10.02 3.53 -35.12
N TYR A 236 10.09 2.66 -34.14
CA TYR A 236 11.37 2.35 -33.49
C TYR A 236 12.40 1.87 -34.50
N SER A 237 13.63 2.33 -34.37
CA SER A 237 14.78 1.69 -35.02
C SER A 237 14.96 0.27 -34.43
N PRO A 238 15.65 -0.63 -35.13
CA PRO A 238 15.89 -1.99 -34.60
C PRO A 238 16.48 -2.03 -33.20
N LEU A 239 17.42 -1.14 -32.89
CA LEU A 239 18.06 -1.08 -31.55
C LEU A 239 17.12 -0.54 -30.48
N GLU A 240 16.28 0.44 -30.79
CA GLU A 240 15.27 0.97 -29.88
C GLU A 240 14.19 -0.08 -29.60
N LEU A 241 13.79 -0.85 -30.61
CA LEU A 241 12.84 -1.94 -30.47
C LEU A 241 13.40 -3.04 -29.55
N GLU A 242 14.66 -3.43 -29.75
CA GLU A 242 15.33 -4.39 -28.89
C GLU A 242 15.46 -3.89 -27.45
N GLY A 243 15.80 -2.61 -27.27
CA GLY A 243 15.81 -1.97 -25.95
C GLY A 243 14.46 -1.99 -25.25
N ARG A 244 13.37 -1.73 -25.97
CA ARG A 244 12.01 -1.84 -25.47
C ARG A 244 11.68 -3.28 -25.07
N ASP A 245 12.03 -4.24 -25.89
CA ASP A 245 11.74 -5.64 -25.66
C ASP A 245 12.57 -6.20 -24.47
N LEU A 246 13.79 -5.74 -24.29
CA LEU A 246 14.60 -5.97 -23.09
C LEU A 246 13.91 -5.40 -21.85
N TYR A 247 13.45 -4.15 -21.89
CA TYR A 247 12.77 -3.49 -20.79
C TYR A 247 11.51 -4.27 -20.35
N ILE A 248 10.73 -4.78 -21.31
CA ILE A 248 9.55 -5.59 -21.03
C ILE A 248 9.95 -6.97 -20.47
N ARG A 249 10.95 -7.62 -21.08
CA ARG A 249 11.43 -8.96 -20.71
C ARG A 249 11.99 -9.00 -19.31
N GLU A 250 12.77 -7.99 -18.92
CA GLU A 250 13.38 -7.90 -17.59
C GLU A 250 12.37 -7.45 -16.51
N GLY A 251 11.11 -7.24 -16.87
CA GLY A 251 10.05 -6.87 -15.94
C GLY A 251 10.15 -5.47 -15.37
N CYS A 252 10.95 -4.59 -15.98
CA CYS A 252 11.12 -3.20 -15.52
C CYS A 252 9.79 -2.43 -15.51
N VAL A 253 8.85 -2.82 -16.36
CA VAL A 253 7.47 -2.30 -16.42
C VAL A 253 6.70 -2.45 -15.09
N GLY A 254 7.07 -3.43 -14.25
CA GLY A 254 6.39 -3.67 -12.98
C GLY A 254 6.68 -2.62 -11.91
N CYS A 255 7.78 -1.86 -12.07
CA CYS A 255 8.23 -0.88 -11.09
C CYS A 255 8.32 0.55 -11.66
N HIS A 256 8.41 0.69 -13.00
CA HIS A 256 8.62 1.98 -13.69
C HIS A 256 7.58 2.29 -14.75
#